data_0c7e9f7d098e17296a6c2559c16ba626
#
_entry.id   0c7e9f7d098e17296a6c2559c16ba626
#
_cell.length_a   1.000
_cell.length_b   1.000
_cell.length_c   1.000
_cell.angle_alpha   90.00
_cell.angle_beta   90.00
_cell.angle_gamma   90.00
#
_symmetry.space_group_name_H-M   'P 1'
#
loop_
_entity.id
_entity.type
_entity.pdbx_description
1 polymer ?
#
loop_
_entity_poly.entity_id
_entity_poly.type
_entity_poly.pdbx_seq_one_letter_code
_entity_poly.pdbx_strand_id
1 'polypeptide(L)'
;MYEWAKALHVIAVISWMAGMLYLPRLFVYHCDAEIGSKQSETFKVMERRLLKAIINPAMIATWILGLYLAWAGHWFSSGWFHAKLTLVLLMSGVHGFLSARVRDFAQDKNTRNSKFYRIINEVPTVLMILIVILVIVKPF
;
A
#
# COMPACT_ATOMS: atom_id res chain seq x y z
N MET A 1 -24.82 -3.04 10.87
CA MET A 1 -24.05 -3.17 9.60
C MET A 1 -22.90 -2.13 9.50
N TYR A 2 -23.19 -0.87 9.81
CA TYR A 2 -22.18 0.20 9.71
C TYR A 2 -20.94 -0.08 10.57
N GLU A 3 -21.15 -0.50 11.81
CA GLU A 3 -20.03 -0.79 12.73
C GLU A 3 -19.18 -1.97 12.24
N TRP A 4 -19.81 -3.01 11.69
CA TRP A 4 -19.09 -4.15 11.12
C TRP A 4 -18.30 -3.76 9.87
N ALA A 5 -18.92 -2.95 8.98
CA ALA A 5 -18.23 -2.45 7.80
C ALA A 5 -17.03 -1.59 8.18
N LYS A 6 -17.18 -0.77 9.22
CA LYS A 6 -16.09 0.07 9.75
C LYS A 6 -14.94 -0.79 10.27
N ALA A 7 -15.25 -1.83 11.04
CA ALA A 7 -14.23 -2.75 11.55
C ALA A 7 -13.49 -3.46 10.42
N LEU A 8 -14.21 -3.96 9.44
CA LEU A 8 -13.61 -4.64 8.29
C LEU A 8 -12.76 -3.67 7.45
N HIS A 9 -13.21 -2.42 7.31
CA HIS A 9 -12.47 -1.39 6.60
C HIS A 9 -11.13 -1.11 7.31
N VAL A 10 -11.14 -0.99 8.63
CA VAL A 10 -9.91 -0.75 9.41
C VAL A 10 -8.94 -1.93 9.24
N ILE A 11 -9.45 -3.16 9.28
CA ILE A 11 -8.61 -4.36 9.06
C ILE A 11 -7.99 -4.33 7.65
N ALA A 12 -8.78 -3.99 6.64
CA ALA A 12 -8.29 -3.91 5.27
C ALA A 12 -7.22 -2.81 5.12
N VAL A 13 -7.43 -1.65 5.74
CA VAL A 13 -6.47 -0.54 5.73
C VAL A 13 -5.15 -0.95 6.37
N ILE A 14 -5.22 -1.58 7.55
CA ILE A 14 -4.02 -2.06 8.25
C ILE A 14 -3.25 -3.05 7.39
N SER A 15 -3.95 -4.02 6.78
CA SER A 15 -3.33 -5.01 5.93
C SER A 15 -2.65 -4.39 4.71
N TRP A 16 -3.34 -3.44 4.06
CA TRP A 16 -2.80 -2.75 2.89
C TRP A 16 -1.57 -1.92 3.26
N MET A 17 -1.67 -1.13 4.33
CA MET A 17 -0.56 -0.28 4.78
C MET A 17 0.64 -1.12 5.21
N ALA A 18 0.43 -2.20 5.95
CA ALA A 18 1.50 -3.10 6.36
C ALA A 18 2.23 -3.68 5.15
N GLY A 19 1.47 -4.14 4.15
CA GLY A 19 2.04 -4.65 2.91
C GLY A 19 2.82 -3.59 2.14
N MET A 20 2.26 -2.40 2.03
CA MET A 20 2.89 -1.28 1.34
C MET A 20 4.19 -0.83 2.01
N LEU A 21 4.29 -0.95 3.32
CA LEU A 21 5.50 -0.63 4.07
C LEU A 21 6.54 -1.75 3.99
N TYR A 22 6.10 -2.99 3.86
CA TYR A 22 6.99 -4.14 3.85
C TYR A 22 7.58 -4.41 2.47
N LEU A 23 6.82 -4.22 1.41
CA LEU A 23 7.26 -4.55 0.05
C LEU A 23 8.54 -3.80 -0.38
N PRO A 24 8.67 -2.47 -0.18
CA PRO A 24 9.92 -1.80 -0.52
C PRO A 24 11.12 -2.32 0.27
N ARG A 25 10.92 -2.79 1.50
CA ARG A 25 11.98 -3.40 2.28
C ARG A 25 12.49 -4.68 1.65
N LEU A 26 11.58 -5.50 1.11
CA LEU A 26 11.98 -6.69 0.35
C LEU A 26 12.82 -6.29 -0.86
N PHE A 27 12.44 -5.22 -1.56
CA PHE A 27 13.20 -4.73 -2.70
C PHE A 27 14.61 -4.29 -2.30
N VAL A 28 14.76 -3.63 -1.13
CA VAL A 28 16.07 -3.22 -0.62
C VAL A 28 17.00 -4.41 -0.49
N TYR A 29 16.52 -5.48 0.14
CA TYR A 29 17.32 -6.70 0.32
C TYR A 29 17.51 -7.44 -1.00
N HIS A 30 16.50 -7.44 -1.86
CA HIS A 30 16.58 -8.11 -3.16
C HIS A 30 17.63 -7.48 -4.06
N CYS A 31 17.84 -6.16 -3.97
CA CYS A 31 18.89 -5.47 -4.74
C CYS A 31 20.28 -5.99 -4.45
N ASP A 32 20.51 -6.48 -3.23
CA ASP A 32 21.80 -6.99 -2.79
C ASP A 32 21.97 -8.49 -3.09
N ALA A 33 20.94 -9.17 -3.59
CA ALA A 33 20.98 -10.58 -3.93
C ALA A 33 21.44 -10.75 -5.38
N GLU A 34 22.31 -11.73 -5.64
CA GLU A 34 22.76 -12.02 -7.00
C GLU A 34 21.62 -12.62 -7.81
N ILE A 35 21.52 -12.22 -9.09
CA ILE A 35 20.55 -12.75 -10.02
C ILE A 35 20.76 -14.27 -10.16
N GLY A 36 19.66 -15.03 -10.04
CA GLY A 36 19.68 -16.48 -10.11
C GLY A 36 20.05 -17.18 -8.82
N SER A 37 20.40 -16.43 -7.77
CA SER A 37 20.71 -17.02 -6.46
C SER A 37 19.44 -17.54 -5.79
N LYS A 38 19.61 -18.49 -4.85
CA LYS A 38 18.50 -18.97 -4.03
C LYS A 38 17.81 -17.83 -3.29
N GLN A 39 18.59 -16.89 -2.77
CA GLN A 39 18.07 -15.72 -2.06
C GLN A 39 17.19 -14.88 -2.97
N SER A 40 17.64 -14.57 -4.19
CA SER A 40 16.87 -13.80 -5.17
C SER A 40 15.56 -14.49 -5.52
N GLU A 41 15.60 -15.80 -5.77
CA GLU A 41 14.40 -16.57 -6.12
C GLU A 41 13.42 -16.61 -4.95
N THR A 42 13.91 -16.68 -3.71
CA THR A 42 13.08 -16.62 -2.51
C THR A 42 12.39 -15.25 -2.40
N PHE A 43 13.11 -14.16 -2.63
CA PHE A 43 12.52 -12.82 -2.60
C PHE A 43 11.43 -12.66 -3.68
N LYS A 44 11.63 -13.21 -4.86
CA LYS A 44 10.60 -13.20 -5.92
C LYS A 44 9.29 -13.82 -5.44
N VAL A 45 9.39 -14.97 -4.75
CA VAL A 45 8.21 -15.65 -4.20
C VAL A 45 7.55 -14.80 -3.12
N MET A 46 8.34 -14.24 -2.19
CA MET A 46 7.83 -13.41 -1.10
C MET A 46 7.12 -12.17 -1.63
N GLU A 47 7.72 -11.47 -2.58
CA GLU A 47 7.16 -10.26 -3.19
C GLU A 47 5.84 -10.56 -3.89
N ARG A 48 5.80 -11.61 -4.67
CA ARG A 48 4.61 -12.01 -5.41
C ARG A 48 3.47 -12.39 -4.48
N ARG A 49 3.76 -13.21 -3.45
CA ARG A 49 2.75 -13.64 -2.49
C ARG A 49 2.22 -12.47 -1.68
N LEU A 50 3.10 -11.60 -1.24
CA LEU A 50 2.70 -10.41 -0.49
C LEU A 50 1.77 -9.55 -1.34
N LEU A 51 2.14 -9.28 -2.58
CA LEU A 51 1.34 -8.44 -3.48
C LEU A 51 -0.02 -9.06 -3.79
N LYS A 52 -0.04 -10.32 -4.22
CA LYS A 52 -1.27 -10.95 -4.71
C LYS A 52 -2.19 -11.44 -3.60
N ALA A 53 -1.64 -11.91 -2.48
CA ALA A 53 -2.45 -12.49 -1.41
C ALA A 53 -2.89 -11.47 -0.37
N ILE A 54 -2.13 -10.39 -0.17
CA ILE A 54 -2.40 -9.43 0.90
C ILE A 54 -2.65 -8.03 0.34
N ILE A 55 -1.70 -7.47 -0.42
CA ILE A 55 -1.77 -6.06 -0.82
C ILE A 55 -2.93 -5.80 -1.79
N ASN A 56 -3.03 -6.56 -2.86
CA ASN A 56 -4.10 -6.34 -3.86
C ASN A 56 -5.50 -6.54 -3.27
N PRO A 57 -5.80 -7.66 -2.58
CA PRO A 57 -7.12 -7.82 -1.98
C PRO A 57 -7.43 -6.76 -0.92
N ALA A 58 -6.43 -6.38 -0.12
CA ALA A 58 -6.60 -5.37 0.92
C ALA A 58 -6.92 -4.00 0.33
N MET A 59 -6.26 -3.62 -0.76
CA MET A 59 -6.56 -2.36 -1.45
C MET A 59 -8.00 -2.35 -1.97
N ILE A 60 -8.41 -3.41 -2.63
CA ILE A 60 -9.78 -3.53 -3.17
C ILE A 60 -10.79 -3.43 -2.04
N ALA A 61 -10.60 -4.18 -0.95
CA ALA A 61 -11.49 -4.13 0.21
C ALA A 61 -11.51 -2.74 0.84
N THR A 62 -10.37 -2.07 0.93
CA THR A 62 -10.26 -0.72 1.48
C THR A 62 -11.11 0.26 0.66
N TRP A 63 -11.02 0.21 -0.66
CA TRP A 63 -11.79 1.10 -1.53
C TRP A 63 -13.29 0.83 -1.43
N ILE A 64 -13.70 -0.43 -1.50
CA ILE A 64 -15.12 -0.81 -1.46
C ILE A 64 -15.74 -0.40 -0.13
N LEU A 65 -15.11 -0.80 0.98
CA LEU A 65 -15.63 -0.52 2.32
C LEU A 65 -15.55 0.98 2.64
N GLY A 66 -14.49 1.65 2.21
CA GLY A 66 -14.33 3.09 2.42
C GLY A 66 -15.39 3.90 1.71
N LEU A 67 -15.71 3.57 0.47
CA LEU A 67 -16.77 4.25 -0.29
C LEU A 67 -18.14 3.99 0.32
N TYR A 68 -18.38 2.75 0.78
CA TYR A 68 -19.64 2.43 1.48
C TYR A 68 -19.78 3.27 2.75
N LEU A 69 -18.72 3.36 3.55
CA LEU A 69 -18.75 4.15 4.80
C LEU A 69 -18.97 5.63 4.51
N ALA A 70 -18.36 6.14 3.46
CA ALA A 70 -18.53 7.53 3.07
C ALA A 70 -19.97 7.81 2.65
N TRP A 71 -20.58 6.91 1.91
CA TRP A 71 -21.98 7.01 1.51
C TRP A 71 -22.90 6.93 2.73
N ALA A 72 -22.71 5.93 3.59
CA ALA A 72 -23.54 5.72 4.77
C ALA A 72 -23.41 6.85 5.79
N GLY A 73 -22.21 7.43 5.92
CA GLY A 73 -21.92 8.51 6.85
C GLY A 73 -22.09 9.91 6.27
N HIS A 74 -22.46 10.03 5.00
CA HIS A 74 -22.65 11.30 4.30
C HIS A 74 -21.37 12.15 4.30
N TRP A 75 -20.19 11.52 4.06
CA TRP A 75 -18.89 12.20 4.12
C TRP A 75 -18.51 12.93 2.84
N PHE A 76 -19.25 12.72 1.74
CA PHE A 76 -18.86 13.25 0.44
C PHE A 76 -18.82 14.79 0.39
N SER A 77 -19.50 15.46 1.31
CA SER A 77 -19.47 16.92 1.41
C SER A 77 -18.40 17.44 2.37
N SER A 78 -17.67 16.55 3.06
CA SER A 78 -16.68 16.94 4.07
C SER A 78 -15.31 17.19 3.42
N GLY A 79 -14.66 18.28 3.80
CA GLY A 79 -13.34 18.64 3.27
C GLY A 79 -12.26 17.64 3.64
N TRP A 80 -12.26 17.16 4.89
CA TRP A 80 -11.28 16.16 5.33
C TRP A 80 -11.38 14.88 4.51
N PHE A 81 -12.60 14.51 4.09
CA PHE A 81 -12.80 13.32 3.28
C PHE A 81 -12.18 13.48 1.89
N HIS A 82 -12.35 14.65 1.26
CA HIS A 82 -11.75 14.92 -0.05
C HIS A 82 -10.23 14.89 0.01
N ALA A 83 -9.64 15.46 1.06
CA ALA A 83 -8.19 15.40 1.26
C ALA A 83 -7.73 13.97 1.47
N LYS A 84 -8.43 13.19 2.29
CA LYS A 84 -8.14 11.77 2.50
C LYS A 84 -8.23 11.01 1.18
N LEU A 85 -9.28 11.24 0.40
CA LEU A 85 -9.49 10.55 -0.88
C LEU A 85 -8.33 10.81 -1.84
N THR A 86 -7.85 12.06 -1.91
CA THR A 86 -6.68 12.41 -2.71
C THR A 86 -5.44 11.62 -2.26
N LEU A 87 -5.19 11.54 -0.95
CA LEU A 87 -4.06 10.79 -0.41
C LEU A 87 -4.17 9.29 -0.69
N VAL A 88 -5.39 8.75 -0.61
CA VAL A 88 -5.63 7.33 -0.93
C VAL A 88 -5.39 7.06 -2.41
N LEU A 89 -5.76 7.99 -3.30
CA LEU A 89 -5.44 7.88 -4.72
C LEU A 89 -3.92 7.88 -4.95
N LEU A 90 -3.18 8.75 -4.25
CA LEU A 90 -1.73 8.74 -4.33
C LEU A 90 -1.14 7.43 -3.82
N MET A 91 -1.68 6.90 -2.73
CA MET A 91 -1.26 5.61 -2.20
C MET A 91 -1.52 4.49 -3.20
N SER A 92 -2.66 4.53 -3.90
CA SER A 92 -2.98 3.57 -4.95
C SER A 92 -2.02 3.68 -6.13
N GLY A 93 -1.57 4.90 -6.46
CA GLY A 93 -0.54 5.13 -7.47
C GLY A 93 0.79 4.50 -7.07
N VAL A 94 1.19 4.67 -5.81
CA VAL A 94 2.40 4.03 -5.26
C VAL A 94 2.25 2.51 -5.32
N HIS A 95 1.08 1.99 -4.99
CA HIS A 95 0.77 0.55 -5.10
C HIS A 95 1.03 0.05 -6.52
N GLY A 96 0.54 0.77 -7.53
CA GLY A 96 0.77 0.42 -8.94
C GLY A 96 2.23 0.45 -9.32
N PHE A 97 2.97 1.46 -8.84
CA PHE A 97 4.40 1.56 -9.06
C PHE A 97 5.14 0.36 -8.46
N LEU A 98 4.83 0.02 -7.20
CA LEU A 98 5.46 -1.12 -6.53
C LEU A 98 5.10 -2.44 -7.20
N SER A 99 3.87 -2.57 -7.68
CA SER A 99 3.43 -3.76 -8.41
C SER A 99 4.26 -3.96 -9.68
N ALA A 100 4.55 -2.87 -10.40
CA ALA A 100 5.44 -2.93 -11.58
C ALA A 100 6.86 -3.33 -11.19
N ARG A 101 7.33 -2.89 -10.02
CA ARG A 101 8.68 -3.27 -9.54
C ARG A 101 8.73 -4.75 -9.17
N VAL A 102 7.65 -5.33 -8.63
CA VAL A 102 7.58 -6.78 -8.41
C VAL A 102 7.82 -7.52 -9.72
N ARG A 103 7.20 -7.05 -10.79
CA ARG A 103 7.38 -7.64 -12.12
C ARG A 103 8.82 -7.52 -12.61
N ASP A 104 9.45 -6.35 -12.40
CA ASP A 104 10.84 -6.14 -12.79
C ASP A 104 11.77 -7.11 -12.09
N PHE A 105 11.60 -7.31 -10.79
CA PHE A 105 12.41 -8.26 -10.04
C PHE A 105 12.14 -9.69 -10.48
N ALA A 106 10.88 -10.03 -10.77
CA ALA A 106 10.51 -11.37 -11.22
C ALA A 106 11.20 -11.74 -12.54
N GLN A 107 11.43 -10.74 -13.38
CA GLN A 107 12.08 -10.92 -14.70
C GLN A 107 13.57 -10.57 -14.67
N ASP A 108 14.14 -10.32 -13.49
CA ASP A 108 15.54 -9.91 -13.30
C ASP A 108 15.89 -8.64 -14.11
N LYS A 109 14.92 -7.73 -14.22
CA LYS A 109 15.06 -6.48 -14.98
C LYS A 109 15.16 -5.24 -14.10
N ASN A 110 15.39 -5.41 -12.80
CA ASN A 110 15.53 -4.27 -11.88
C ASN A 110 16.81 -3.51 -12.20
N THR A 111 16.67 -2.20 -12.41
CA THR A 111 17.79 -1.30 -12.70
C THR A 111 18.07 -0.32 -11.58
N ARG A 112 17.29 -0.36 -10.50
CA ARG A 112 17.38 0.58 -9.39
C ARG A 112 18.13 -0.04 -8.23
N ASN A 113 18.82 0.82 -7.44
CA ASN A 113 19.61 0.35 -6.30
C ASN A 113 18.81 0.33 -5.01
N SER A 114 19.39 -0.21 -3.94
CA SER A 114 18.73 -0.32 -2.64
C SER A 114 18.40 1.05 -2.03
N LYS A 115 19.23 2.06 -2.27
CA LYS A 115 18.97 3.42 -1.78
C LYS A 115 17.68 3.99 -2.35
N PHE A 116 17.41 3.74 -3.63
CA PHE A 116 16.15 4.17 -4.27
C PHE A 116 14.94 3.60 -3.54
N TYR A 117 14.98 2.29 -3.22
CA TYR A 117 13.85 1.64 -2.54
C TYR A 117 13.73 2.04 -1.08
N ARG A 118 14.83 2.41 -0.42
CA ARG A 118 14.76 2.98 0.93
C ARG A 118 14.03 4.30 0.93
N ILE A 119 14.29 5.15 -0.06
CA ILE A 119 13.60 6.43 -0.23
C ILE A 119 12.14 6.21 -0.57
N ILE A 120 11.85 5.27 -1.47
CA ILE A 120 10.47 4.94 -1.87
C ILE A 120 9.65 4.44 -0.67
N ASN A 121 10.28 3.73 0.28
CA ASN A 121 9.58 3.27 1.48
C ASN A 121 9.05 4.43 2.34
N GLU A 122 9.65 5.60 2.24
CA GLU A 122 9.18 6.78 2.97
C GLU A 122 7.85 7.30 2.44
N VAL A 123 7.56 7.11 1.15
CA VAL A 123 6.34 7.66 0.53
C VAL A 123 5.07 7.06 1.15
N PRO A 124 4.88 5.72 1.21
CA PRO A 124 3.71 5.17 1.87
C PRO A 124 3.66 5.50 3.36
N THR A 125 4.82 5.61 4.03
CA THR A 125 4.87 5.98 5.44
C THR A 125 4.29 7.39 5.66
N VAL A 126 4.72 8.37 4.88
CA VAL A 126 4.23 9.74 4.97
C VAL A 126 2.73 9.80 4.63
N LEU A 127 2.32 9.14 3.56
CA LEU A 127 0.91 9.10 3.16
C LEU A 127 0.03 8.48 4.25
N MET A 128 0.50 7.39 4.86
CA MET A 128 -0.23 6.74 5.95
C MET A 128 -0.42 7.69 7.14
N ILE A 129 0.64 8.38 7.54
CA ILE A 129 0.57 9.34 8.66
C ILE A 129 -0.44 10.42 8.37
N LEU A 130 -0.41 11.00 7.17
CA LEU A 130 -1.34 12.06 6.77
C LEU A 130 -2.78 11.56 6.72
N ILE A 131 -3.01 10.37 6.18
CA ILE A 131 -4.35 9.77 6.08
C ILE A 131 -4.92 9.55 7.48
N VAL A 132 -4.14 8.98 8.40
CA VAL A 132 -4.59 8.71 9.76
C VAL A 132 -4.93 10.01 10.49
N ILE A 133 -4.11 11.04 10.35
CA ILE A 133 -4.37 12.35 10.96
C ILE A 133 -5.71 12.93 10.45
N LEU A 134 -5.93 12.88 9.13
CA LEU A 134 -7.17 13.40 8.54
C LEU A 134 -8.41 12.67 9.05
N VAL A 135 -8.31 11.34 9.20
CA VAL A 135 -9.45 10.52 9.62
C VAL A 135 -9.76 10.72 11.10
N ILE A 136 -8.75 10.81 11.94
CA ILE A 136 -8.93 10.89 13.39
C ILE A 136 -9.17 12.33 13.84
N VAL A 137 -8.36 13.27 13.38
CA VAL A 137 -8.44 14.68 13.81
C VAL A 137 -9.54 15.42 13.06
N LYS A 138 -9.73 15.14 11.79
CA LYS A 138 -10.73 15.79 10.92
C LYS A 138 -10.62 17.31 11.00
N PRO A 139 -9.45 17.89 10.61
CA PRO A 139 -9.17 19.31 10.87
C PRO A 139 -10.08 20.27 10.11
N PHE A 140 -10.80 19.80 9.09
CA PHE A 140 -11.80 20.62 8.36
C PHE A 140 -12.91 19.72 7.72
#